data_bb850ee5f16b0ec88f6429d8dfa2e43d
#
_entry.id   bb850ee5f16b0ec88f6429d8dfa2e43d
#
_cell.length_a   1.000
_cell.length_b   1.000
_cell.length_c   1.000
_cell.angle_alpha   90.00
_cell.angle_beta   90.00
_cell.angle_gamma   90.00
#
_symmetry.space_group_name_H-M   'P 1'
#
loop_
_entity.id
_entity.type
_entity.pdbx_description
1 polymer ?
#
loop_
_entity_poly.entity_id
_entity_poly.type
_entity_poly.pdbx_seq_one_letter_code
_entity_poly.pdbx_strand_id
1 'polypeptide(L)'
;MLRKSAWIGLLLLVVFLPSTLLARGMMHGKWWNDKSIVQELDLTDSEKKEIDEKYTESRRKMIDLKYEVEKQRFELGLLLGTQDADKQRILERFDNLEQARNKLSKARFEMLLEVRETIGAERFQELKAVHRDRGRKNAKRYPQDRSYYREGGRD
;
A
#
# COMPACT_ATOMS: atom_id res chain seq x y z
N MET A 1 46.37 24.51 2.91
CA MET A 1 45.67 24.24 1.64
C MET A 1 45.15 22.82 1.72
N LEU A 2 43.83 22.62 1.78
CA LEU A 2 43.07 21.32 1.67
C LEU A 2 41.90 21.33 2.62
N ARG A 3 40.73 21.80 2.20
CA ARG A 3 39.45 21.51 2.85
C ARG A 3 38.29 21.95 1.93
N LYS A 4 38.13 21.29 0.78
CA LYS A 4 36.95 21.46 -0.07
C LYS A 4 36.63 20.12 -0.75
N SER A 5 36.05 19.17 -0.06
CA SER A 5 35.47 17.97 -0.70
C SER A 5 34.61 17.14 0.27
N ALA A 6 33.83 17.74 1.16
CA ALA A 6 32.98 16.99 2.11
C ALA A 6 31.48 17.26 1.99
N TRP A 7 31.00 17.87 0.90
CA TRP A 7 29.60 18.28 0.78
C TRP A 7 28.80 17.61 -0.36
N ILE A 8 29.37 16.61 -1.02
CA ILE A 8 28.69 15.90 -2.15
C ILE A 8 28.02 14.60 -1.72
N GLY A 9 28.19 14.15 -0.49
CA GLY A 9 27.65 12.87 0.01
C GLY A 9 26.24 12.88 0.58
N LEU A 10 25.53 14.02 0.69
CA LEU A 10 24.29 14.12 1.45
C LEU A 10 23.02 14.35 0.60
N LEU A 11 23.04 14.16 -0.70
CA LEU A 11 21.93 14.55 -1.58
C LEU A 11 21.26 13.40 -2.33
N LEU A 12 21.46 12.13 -1.93
CA LEU A 12 20.87 10.96 -2.60
C LEU A 12 19.98 10.08 -1.72
N LEU A 13 19.53 10.57 -0.57
CA LEU A 13 18.73 9.75 0.37
C LEU A 13 17.27 10.21 0.56
N VAL A 14 16.68 10.90 -0.42
CA VAL A 14 15.32 11.49 -0.29
C VAL A 14 14.31 10.95 -1.31
N VAL A 15 14.54 9.86 -2.02
CA VAL A 15 13.59 9.41 -3.08
C VAL A 15 12.95 8.04 -2.84
N PHE A 16 13.00 7.48 -1.65
CA PHE A 16 12.22 6.26 -1.34
C PHE A 16 11.28 6.47 -0.15
N LEU A 17 10.38 7.45 -0.25
CA LEU A 17 9.17 7.39 0.56
C LEU A 17 8.23 6.36 -0.07
N PRO A 18 7.85 5.31 0.67
CA PRO A 18 7.01 4.26 0.11
C PRO A 18 5.63 4.84 -0.24
N SER A 19 5.34 4.92 -1.52
CA SER A 19 4.04 5.28 -2.11
C SER A 19 2.89 4.34 -1.66
N THR A 20 3.21 3.32 -0.87
CA THR A 20 2.31 2.28 -0.39
C THR A 20 1.26 2.76 0.62
N LEU A 21 1.51 3.86 1.33
CA LEU A 21 0.56 4.39 2.32
C LEU A 21 -0.64 5.08 1.66
N LEU A 22 -0.43 5.76 0.53
CA LEU A 22 -1.52 6.41 -0.21
C LEU A 22 -2.50 5.38 -0.81
N ALA A 23 -1.96 4.33 -1.43
CA ALA A 23 -2.77 3.27 -2.02
C ALA A 23 -3.65 2.56 -0.96
N ARG A 24 -3.14 2.40 0.25
CA ARG A 24 -3.84 1.71 1.33
C ARG A 24 -5.08 2.45 1.81
N GLY A 25 -5.04 3.78 1.91
CA GLY A 25 -6.17 4.61 2.33
C GLY A 25 -7.29 4.69 1.28
N MET A 26 -6.93 4.84 0.01
CA MET A 26 -7.88 5.00 -1.10
C MET A 26 -8.62 3.70 -1.45
N MET A 27 -8.08 2.53 -1.08
CA MET A 27 -8.67 1.22 -1.36
C MET A 27 -9.48 0.65 -0.19
N HIS A 28 -9.58 1.37 0.94
CA HIS A 28 -10.38 0.96 2.08
C HIS A 28 -11.80 1.54 1.98
N GLY A 29 -12.75 0.65 1.66
CA GLY A 29 -14.16 1.00 1.55
C GLY A 29 -14.56 1.64 0.22
N LYS A 30 -15.86 1.80 0.04
CA LYS A 30 -16.46 2.43 -1.15
C LYS A 30 -16.60 3.93 -0.91
N TRP A 31 -15.48 4.69 -0.99
CA TRP A 31 -15.42 6.12 -0.76
C TRP A 31 -16.33 6.92 -1.70
N TRP A 32 -16.63 6.39 -2.90
CA TRP A 32 -17.58 6.97 -3.86
C TRP A 32 -19.05 6.90 -3.42
N ASN A 33 -19.34 6.31 -2.26
CA ASN A 33 -20.63 6.36 -1.58
C ASN A 33 -20.64 7.39 -0.42
N ASP A 34 -19.51 7.99 -0.09
CA ASP A 34 -19.42 9.05 0.92
C ASP A 34 -19.93 10.37 0.32
N LYS A 35 -21.06 10.87 0.85
CA LYS A 35 -21.73 12.07 0.32
C LYS A 35 -20.81 13.29 0.25
N SER A 36 -19.90 13.45 1.21
CA SER A 36 -18.99 14.59 1.22
C SER A 36 -17.93 14.50 0.11
N ILE A 37 -17.39 13.30 -0.16
CA ILE A 37 -16.43 13.09 -1.25
C ILE A 37 -17.13 13.22 -2.61
N VAL A 38 -18.35 12.66 -2.75
CA VAL A 38 -19.13 12.76 -3.99
C VAL A 38 -19.40 14.21 -4.35
N GLN A 39 -19.78 15.05 -3.37
CA GLN A 39 -20.00 16.48 -3.59
C GLN A 39 -18.71 17.25 -3.86
N GLU A 40 -17.62 16.96 -3.12
CA GLU A 40 -16.33 17.63 -3.28
C GLU A 40 -15.70 17.37 -4.65
N LEU A 41 -15.87 16.15 -5.19
CA LEU A 41 -15.34 15.76 -6.49
C LEU A 41 -16.33 15.88 -7.63
N ASP A 42 -17.57 16.34 -7.38
CA ASP A 42 -18.65 16.41 -8.36
C ASP A 42 -18.81 15.10 -9.17
N LEU A 43 -18.92 13.97 -8.44
CA LEU A 43 -19.03 12.66 -9.06
C LEU A 43 -20.44 12.40 -9.60
N THR A 44 -20.51 12.05 -10.86
CA THR A 44 -21.78 11.62 -11.50
C THR A 44 -22.18 10.21 -11.07
N ASP A 45 -23.46 9.88 -11.19
CA ASP A 45 -23.96 8.52 -10.92
C ASP A 45 -23.33 7.48 -11.85
N SER A 46 -23.04 7.85 -13.09
CA SER A 46 -22.36 6.99 -14.05
C SER A 46 -20.95 6.65 -13.61
N GLU A 47 -20.16 7.65 -13.17
CA GLU A 47 -18.80 7.45 -12.67
C GLU A 47 -18.78 6.59 -11.39
N LYS A 48 -19.71 6.82 -10.47
CA LYS A 48 -19.85 5.99 -9.26
C LYS A 48 -20.13 4.53 -9.60
N LYS A 49 -21.01 4.28 -10.58
CA LYS A 49 -21.32 2.92 -11.04
C LYS A 49 -20.10 2.26 -11.68
N GLU A 50 -19.42 2.96 -12.57
CA GLU A 50 -18.20 2.46 -13.22
C GLU A 50 -17.10 2.12 -12.22
N ILE A 51 -16.85 3.00 -11.23
CA ILE A 51 -15.89 2.74 -10.16
C ILE A 51 -16.30 1.52 -9.34
N ASP A 52 -17.59 1.36 -9.02
CA ASP A 52 -18.10 0.21 -8.24
C ASP A 52 -17.90 -1.13 -8.98
N GLU A 53 -18.12 -1.16 -10.27
CA GLU A 53 -17.91 -2.33 -11.12
C GLU A 53 -16.42 -2.71 -11.17
N LYS A 54 -15.54 -1.76 -11.51
CA LYS A 54 -14.09 -1.94 -11.55
C LYS A 54 -13.52 -2.35 -10.18
N TYR A 55 -13.99 -1.71 -9.10
CA TYR A 55 -13.61 -2.09 -7.74
C TYR A 55 -14.00 -3.53 -7.41
N THR A 56 -15.20 -3.93 -7.76
CA THR A 56 -15.70 -5.28 -7.46
C THR A 56 -14.87 -6.34 -8.17
N GLU A 57 -14.52 -6.12 -9.44
CA GLU A 57 -13.65 -7.00 -10.21
C GLU A 57 -12.23 -7.06 -9.61
N SER A 58 -11.61 -5.89 -9.43
CA SER A 58 -10.28 -5.79 -8.82
C SER A 58 -10.24 -6.39 -7.42
N ARG A 59 -11.31 -6.27 -6.65
CA ARG A 59 -11.41 -6.85 -5.30
C ARG A 59 -11.38 -8.37 -5.33
N ARG A 60 -12.06 -9.01 -6.26
CA ARG A 60 -12.02 -10.48 -6.44
C ARG A 60 -10.59 -10.92 -6.76
N LYS A 61 -9.97 -10.32 -7.78
CA LYS A 61 -8.56 -10.58 -8.16
C LYS A 61 -7.59 -10.41 -6.98
N MET A 62 -7.76 -9.36 -6.19
CA MET A 62 -6.90 -9.10 -5.02
C MET A 62 -7.11 -10.10 -3.87
N ILE A 63 -8.28 -10.69 -3.71
CA ILE A 63 -8.54 -11.76 -2.73
C ILE A 63 -7.69 -12.98 -3.08
N ASP A 64 -7.70 -13.42 -4.34
CA ASP A 64 -6.93 -14.58 -4.81
C ASP A 64 -5.42 -14.33 -4.69
N LEU A 65 -4.96 -13.14 -5.10
CA LEU A 65 -3.55 -12.74 -4.97
C LEU A 65 -3.10 -12.65 -3.51
N LYS A 66 -3.96 -12.20 -2.61
CA LYS A 66 -3.67 -12.16 -1.18
C LYS A 66 -3.55 -13.58 -0.60
N TYR A 67 -4.44 -14.47 -0.99
CA TYR A 67 -4.35 -15.87 -0.60
C TYR A 67 -3.01 -16.48 -1.04
N GLU A 68 -2.59 -16.22 -2.29
CA GLU A 68 -1.29 -16.70 -2.78
C GLU A 68 -0.11 -16.16 -1.97
N VAL A 69 -0.13 -14.88 -1.58
CA VAL A 69 0.90 -14.30 -0.70
C VAL A 69 0.96 -15.01 0.65
N GLU A 70 -0.20 -15.26 1.27
CA GLU A 70 -0.24 -15.94 2.58
C GLU A 70 0.21 -17.41 2.47
N LYS A 71 -0.13 -18.08 1.38
CA LYS A 71 0.32 -19.45 1.08
C LYS A 71 1.85 -19.50 0.95
N GLN A 72 2.45 -18.64 0.12
CA GLN A 72 3.90 -18.60 -0.07
C GLN A 72 4.64 -18.23 1.23
N ARG A 73 4.08 -17.32 2.02
CA ARG A 73 4.60 -16.98 3.35
C ARG A 73 4.61 -18.18 4.29
N PHE A 74 3.51 -18.92 4.34
CA PHE A 74 3.38 -20.11 5.18
C PHE A 74 4.38 -21.19 4.76
N GLU A 75 4.48 -21.49 3.46
CA GLU A 75 5.43 -22.48 2.93
C GLU A 75 6.89 -22.13 3.22
N LEU A 76 7.25 -20.84 3.07
CA LEU A 76 8.58 -20.35 3.45
C LEU A 76 8.81 -20.50 4.96
N GLY A 77 7.80 -20.20 5.79
CA GLY A 77 7.89 -20.35 7.24
C GLY A 77 8.13 -21.81 7.68
N LEU A 78 7.43 -22.76 7.05
CA LEU A 78 7.65 -24.18 7.29
C LEU A 78 9.08 -24.62 6.92
N LEU A 79 9.55 -24.17 5.76
CA LEU A 79 10.88 -24.53 5.28
C LEU A 79 12.00 -23.97 6.20
N LEU A 80 11.84 -22.74 6.68
CA LEU A 80 12.79 -22.13 7.64
C LEU A 80 12.82 -22.85 8.99
N GLY A 81 11.75 -23.54 9.37
CA GLY A 81 11.70 -24.39 10.57
C GLY A 81 12.31 -25.78 10.40
N THR A 82 12.70 -26.15 9.19
CA THR A 82 13.29 -27.47 8.88
C THR A 82 14.79 -27.44 9.15
N GLN A 83 15.30 -28.35 9.96
CA GLN A 83 16.69 -28.35 10.45
C GLN A 83 17.75 -28.48 9.32
N ASP A 84 17.43 -29.28 8.29
CA ASP A 84 18.33 -29.56 7.16
C ASP A 84 17.85 -28.91 5.85
N ALA A 85 17.19 -27.75 5.96
CA ALA A 85 16.71 -27.06 4.76
C ALA A 85 17.88 -26.49 3.94
N ASP A 86 17.92 -26.86 2.66
CA ASP A 86 18.90 -26.33 1.72
C ASP A 86 18.69 -24.82 1.50
N LYS A 87 19.78 -24.08 1.58
CA LYS A 87 19.81 -22.62 1.38
C LYS A 87 19.21 -22.21 0.03
N GLN A 88 19.54 -22.95 -1.04
CA GLN A 88 19.05 -22.64 -2.38
C GLN A 88 17.52 -22.75 -2.44
N ARG A 89 16.97 -23.79 -1.83
CA ARG A 89 15.52 -24.00 -1.75
C ARG A 89 14.81 -22.92 -0.93
N ILE A 90 15.45 -22.41 0.14
CA ILE A 90 14.93 -21.29 0.93
C ILE A 90 14.85 -20.03 0.07
N LEU A 91 15.92 -19.73 -0.70
CA LEU A 91 15.96 -18.56 -1.59
C LEU A 91 14.91 -18.65 -2.69
N GLU A 92 14.70 -19.80 -3.32
CA GLU A 92 13.63 -20.01 -4.31
C GLU A 92 12.23 -19.76 -3.73
N ARG A 93 11.97 -20.21 -2.51
CA ARG A 93 10.70 -19.94 -1.82
C ARG A 93 10.52 -18.47 -1.47
N PHE A 94 11.60 -17.80 -1.08
CA PHE A 94 11.58 -16.36 -0.86
C PHE A 94 11.26 -15.59 -2.14
N ASP A 95 11.87 -15.96 -3.26
CA ASP A 95 11.61 -15.34 -4.56
C ASP A 95 10.14 -15.54 -5.00
N ASN A 96 9.56 -16.71 -4.76
CA ASN A 96 8.15 -16.97 -5.01
C ASN A 96 7.23 -16.07 -4.18
N LEU A 97 7.56 -15.85 -2.89
CA LEU A 97 6.84 -14.92 -2.03
C LEU A 97 6.92 -13.48 -2.55
N GLU A 98 8.11 -13.02 -2.96
CA GLU A 98 8.28 -11.68 -3.51
C GLU A 98 7.52 -11.50 -4.84
N GLN A 99 7.50 -12.50 -5.71
CA GLN A 99 6.70 -12.49 -6.93
C GLN A 99 5.18 -12.37 -6.62
N ALA A 100 4.69 -13.13 -5.65
CA ALA A 100 3.29 -13.04 -5.22
C ALA A 100 2.94 -11.65 -4.66
N ARG A 101 3.82 -11.07 -3.82
CA ARG A 101 3.70 -9.70 -3.29
C ARG A 101 3.67 -8.66 -4.41
N ASN A 102 4.54 -8.80 -5.39
CA ASN A 102 4.62 -7.90 -6.55
C ASN A 102 3.33 -7.95 -7.38
N LYS A 103 2.77 -9.15 -7.64
CA LYS A 103 1.48 -9.30 -8.33
C LYS A 103 0.35 -8.60 -7.58
N LEU A 104 0.26 -8.78 -6.26
CA LEU A 104 -0.73 -8.12 -5.43
C LEU A 104 -0.56 -6.59 -5.41
N SER A 105 0.69 -6.12 -5.33
CA SER A 105 1.01 -4.69 -5.36
C SER A 105 0.62 -4.06 -6.70
N LYS A 106 0.93 -4.75 -7.80
CA LYS A 106 0.56 -4.32 -9.16
C LYS A 106 -0.96 -4.22 -9.32
N ALA A 107 -1.71 -5.24 -8.89
CA ALA A 107 -3.17 -5.23 -8.97
C ALA A 107 -3.80 -4.05 -8.19
N ARG A 108 -3.23 -3.71 -7.03
CA ARG A 108 -3.66 -2.51 -6.28
C ARG A 108 -3.39 -1.22 -7.04
N PHE A 109 -2.23 -1.14 -7.68
CA PHE A 109 -1.86 0.04 -8.45
C PHE A 109 -2.71 0.18 -9.72
N GLU A 110 -3.00 -0.91 -10.41
CA GLU A 110 -3.91 -0.96 -11.57
C GLU A 110 -5.28 -0.38 -11.20
N MET A 111 -5.86 -0.78 -10.06
CA MET A 111 -7.13 -0.21 -9.58
C MET A 111 -7.07 1.31 -9.35
N LEU A 112 -5.94 1.82 -8.85
CA LEU A 112 -5.76 3.28 -8.71
C LEU A 112 -5.71 4.00 -10.06
N LEU A 113 -5.12 3.38 -11.07
CA LEU A 113 -5.10 3.92 -12.43
C LEU A 113 -6.50 3.92 -13.05
N GLU A 114 -7.28 2.86 -12.86
CA GLU A 114 -8.66 2.79 -13.30
C GLU A 114 -9.53 3.90 -12.68
N VAL A 115 -9.40 4.14 -11.37
CA VAL A 115 -10.06 5.28 -10.72
C VAL A 115 -9.63 6.61 -11.36
N ARG A 116 -8.31 6.79 -11.55
CA ARG A 116 -7.76 8.01 -12.15
C ARG A 116 -8.27 8.22 -13.59
N GLU A 117 -8.44 7.16 -14.35
CA GLU A 117 -9.00 7.21 -15.71
C GLU A 117 -10.47 7.60 -15.69
N THR A 118 -11.27 7.03 -14.77
CA THR A 118 -12.70 7.32 -14.67
C THR A 118 -12.98 8.77 -14.24
N ILE A 119 -12.27 9.29 -13.22
CA ILE A 119 -12.54 10.64 -12.70
C ILE A 119 -11.65 11.74 -13.27
N GLY A 120 -10.60 11.38 -14.02
CA GLY A 120 -9.62 12.32 -14.57
C GLY A 120 -8.51 12.67 -13.58
N ALA A 121 -7.41 13.22 -14.12
CA ALA A 121 -6.18 13.46 -13.35
C ALA A 121 -6.35 14.53 -12.27
N GLU A 122 -7.12 15.57 -12.52
CA GLU A 122 -7.34 16.71 -11.61
C GLU A 122 -8.12 16.26 -10.37
N ARG A 123 -9.33 15.72 -10.55
CA ARG A 123 -10.16 15.19 -9.45
C ARG A 123 -9.47 14.04 -8.70
N PHE A 124 -8.61 13.28 -9.36
CA PHE A 124 -7.79 12.27 -8.69
C PHE A 124 -6.76 12.89 -7.73
N GLN A 125 -6.17 14.06 -8.02
CA GLN A 125 -5.30 14.77 -7.08
C GLN A 125 -6.09 15.31 -5.89
N GLU A 126 -7.30 15.82 -6.12
CA GLU A 126 -8.22 16.26 -5.06
C GLU A 126 -8.58 15.08 -4.13
N LEU A 127 -8.97 13.94 -4.71
CA LEU A 127 -9.23 12.71 -3.95
C LEU A 127 -8.04 12.32 -3.06
N LYS A 128 -6.81 12.41 -3.56
CA LYS A 128 -5.59 12.16 -2.78
C LYS A 128 -5.44 13.14 -1.61
N ALA A 129 -5.76 14.41 -1.81
CA ALA A 129 -5.71 15.43 -0.77
C ALA A 129 -6.72 15.13 0.34
N VAL A 130 -7.97 14.83 -0.03
CA VAL A 130 -9.05 14.44 0.90
C VAL A 130 -8.64 13.25 1.77
N HIS A 131 -8.12 12.19 1.16
CA HIS A 131 -7.67 11.00 1.90
C HIS A 131 -6.51 11.28 2.84
N ARG A 132 -5.55 12.10 2.43
CA ARG A 132 -4.43 12.52 3.26
C ARG A 132 -4.90 13.30 4.49
N ASP A 133 -5.81 14.25 4.30
CA ASP A 133 -6.31 15.09 5.40
C ASP A 133 -7.18 14.30 6.39
N ARG A 134 -8.01 13.38 5.89
CA ARG A 134 -8.74 12.42 6.75
C ARG A 134 -7.78 11.53 7.54
N GLY A 135 -6.73 11.02 6.92
CA GLY A 135 -5.69 10.23 7.58
C GLY A 135 -4.99 11.01 8.71
N ARG A 136 -4.68 12.30 8.48
CA ARG A 136 -4.08 13.18 9.50
C ARG A 136 -5.03 13.47 10.67
N LYS A 137 -6.31 13.70 10.38
CA LYS A 137 -7.35 13.91 11.42
C LYS A 137 -7.52 12.67 12.28
N ASN A 138 -7.56 11.48 11.68
CA ASN A 138 -7.68 10.22 12.38
C ASN A 138 -6.44 9.93 13.26
N ALA A 139 -5.24 10.19 12.74
CA ALA A 139 -4.00 10.00 13.50
C ALA A 139 -3.93 10.93 14.74
N LYS A 140 -4.49 12.16 14.65
CA LYS A 140 -4.58 13.07 15.80
C LYS A 140 -5.65 12.63 16.81
N ARG A 141 -6.73 11.99 16.35
CA ARG A 141 -7.84 11.53 17.20
C ARG A 141 -7.52 10.27 17.98
N TYR A 142 -6.65 9.44 17.43
CA TYR A 142 -6.15 8.20 18.04
C TYR A 142 -4.62 8.22 17.99
N PRO A 143 -3.95 8.98 18.89
CA PRO A 143 -2.51 8.86 19.05
C PRO A 143 -2.24 7.40 19.42
N GLN A 144 -1.60 6.65 18.54
CA GLN A 144 -1.15 5.30 18.88
C GLN A 144 -0.20 5.45 20.05
N ASP A 145 -0.61 4.97 21.22
CA ASP A 145 0.23 4.92 22.39
C ASP A 145 1.40 3.96 22.10
N ARG A 146 2.52 4.54 21.70
CA ARG A 146 3.77 3.81 21.46
C ARG A 146 4.44 3.35 22.75
N SER A 147 3.83 3.59 23.92
CA SER A 147 4.39 3.24 25.21
C SER A 147 4.42 1.72 25.45
N TYR A 148 3.47 0.98 24.86
CA TYR A 148 3.34 -0.46 25.07
C TYR A 148 4.50 -1.32 24.51
N TYR A 149 5.30 -0.79 23.57
CA TYR A 149 6.44 -1.53 22.98
C TYR A 149 7.79 -1.14 23.56
N ARG A 150 7.84 -0.22 24.55
CA ARG A 150 9.08 0.27 25.13
C ARG A 150 9.48 -0.39 26.45
N GLU A 151 8.60 -1.10 27.10
CA GLU A 151 8.86 -1.70 28.42
C GLU A 151 9.14 -3.21 28.41
N GLY A 152 9.08 -3.90 27.26
CA GLY A 152 9.36 -5.34 27.15
C GLY A 152 10.81 -5.74 26.89
N GLY A 153 11.77 -4.87 27.09
CA GLY A 153 13.18 -5.10 26.71
C GLY A 153 14.20 -4.76 27.81
N ARG A 154 13.90 -5.10 29.07
CA ARG A 154 14.90 -5.08 30.15
C ARG A 154 14.55 -6.14 31.17
N ASP A 155 15.03 -7.34 30.93
CA ASP A 155 15.44 -8.33 31.94
C ASP A 155 16.38 -9.34 31.26
#